data_6479943ea96be81beb23ecb493a88dc3
#
_entry.id   6479943ea96be81beb23ecb493a88dc3
#
_cell.length_a   1.000
_cell.length_b   1.000
_cell.length_c   1.000
_cell.angle_alpha   90.00
_cell.angle_beta   90.00
_cell.angle_gamma   90.00
#
_symmetry.space_group_name_H-M   'P 1'
#
loop_
_entity.id
_entity.type
_entity.pdbx_description
1 polymer ?
#
loop_
_entity_poly.entity_id
_entity_poly.type
_entity_poly.pdbx_seq_one_letter_code
_entity_poly.pdbx_strand_id
1 'polypeptide(L)'
;MAAACRPVQATCRSHRGLPAPTVTLDFLNASIGADMARVDAVLRRSLTSEVVLIRRIAEYIVGSGGKRLRPALVLLAAKACGDPEGHRHTLAAVVEMIHTATLLHDDVVDESTQRRGRATANAAFGNAASVLVGDFLYSRAFQMMVSTGRMRVLEILSDATNVIAEGEVLQLMHAGDATLDEDGYVEVIRRKTAKLFEAAARLGAVLGEPDPVREEALARYGMHLGSAFQIMDDVLDYTGDAGEIGKNLGDDLAEGKMTLPLIRALTVAGEADRTLIRHAIEGGGRLDDFAPVRAALDRSGALDYARERARGEARLAADALSALPPGPDARTLLQLATFSADRTH
;
A
#
# COMPACT_ATOMS: atom_id res chain seq x y z
N MET A 1 54.73 -24.08 -49.30
CA MET A 1 53.84 -22.95 -49.28
C MET A 1 52.76 -23.24 -48.20
N ALA A 2 52.94 -22.69 -47.02
CA ALA A 2 52.05 -22.89 -45.88
C ALA A 2 51.17 -21.65 -45.73
N ALA A 3 49.85 -21.81 -45.85
CA ALA A 3 48.86 -20.74 -45.66
C ALA A 3 48.47 -20.68 -44.18
N ALA A 4 48.78 -19.55 -43.53
CA ALA A 4 48.42 -19.27 -42.12
C ALA A 4 46.93 -18.92 -42.00
N CYS A 5 46.24 -19.67 -41.18
CA CYS A 5 44.84 -19.43 -40.78
C CYS A 5 44.83 -18.42 -39.60
N ARG A 6 44.21 -17.25 -39.77
CA ARG A 6 44.01 -16.23 -38.71
C ARG A 6 42.75 -16.58 -37.92
N PRO A 7 42.74 -16.50 -36.59
CA PRO A 7 41.52 -16.68 -35.79
C PRO A 7 40.61 -15.44 -35.88
N VAL A 8 39.31 -15.67 -36.14
CA VAL A 8 38.26 -14.66 -36.08
C VAL A 8 37.92 -14.38 -34.62
N GLN A 9 38.16 -13.15 -34.16
CA GLN A 9 37.73 -12.69 -32.87
C GLN A 9 36.22 -12.45 -32.88
N ALA A 10 35.50 -13.28 -32.14
CA ALA A 10 34.06 -13.06 -31.88
C ALA A 10 33.91 -11.90 -30.84
N THR A 11 33.45 -10.76 -31.31
CA THR A 11 33.03 -9.64 -30.43
C THR A 11 31.72 -10.00 -29.76
N CYS A 12 31.79 -10.31 -28.46
CA CYS A 12 30.63 -10.45 -27.61
C CYS A 12 29.98 -9.07 -27.42
N ARG A 13 28.90 -8.76 -28.17
CA ARG A 13 28.08 -7.59 -27.92
C ARG A 13 27.26 -7.87 -26.65
N SER A 14 27.58 -7.15 -25.58
CA SER A 14 26.73 -7.06 -24.39
C SER A 14 25.36 -6.47 -24.81
N HIS A 15 24.33 -7.31 -24.81
CA HIS A 15 22.96 -6.82 -24.85
C HIS A 15 22.70 -6.06 -23.54
N ARG A 16 22.80 -4.75 -23.58
CA ARG A 16 22.14 -3.89 -22.58
C ARG A 16 20.65 -4.15 -22.76
N GLY A 17 20.04 -4.84 -21.77
CA GLY A 17 18.60 -5.02 -21.72
C GLY A 17 17.93 -3.64 -21.78
N LEU A 18 16.91 -3.53 -22.63
CA LEU A 18 15.99 -2.40 -22.61
C LEU A 18 15.38 -2.33 -21.17
N PRO A 19 15.26 -1.15 -20.58
CA PRO A 19 14.54 -1.01 -19.30
C PRO A 19 13.15 -1.62 -19.47
N ALA A 20 12.73 -2.43 -18.50
CA ALA A 20 11.37 -2.95 -18.46
C ALA A 20 10.38 -1.77 -18.55
N PRO A 21 9.28 -1.88 -19.31
CA PRO A 21 8.31 -0.80 -19.42
C PRO A 21 7.80 -0.45 -18.02
N THR A 22 7.90 0.81 -17.63
CA THR A 22 7.34 1.32 -16.37
C THR A 22 5.84 1.08 -16.40
N VAL A 23 5.34 0.24 -15.51
CA VAL A 23 3.90 -0.06 -15.41
C VAL A 23 3.23 1.17 -14.77
N THR A 24 2.47 1.93 -15.57
CA THR A 24 1.73 3.11 -15.10
C THR A 24 0.30 2.75 -14.71
N LEU A 25 -0.39 3.63 -13.97
CA LEU A 25 -1.79 3.45 -13.59
C LEU A 25 -2.80 3.95 -14.65
N ASP A 26 -2.36 4.20 -15.88
CA ASP A 26 -3.20 4.72 -16.98
C ASP A 26 -4.38 3.80 -17.28
N PHE A 27 -4.22 2.49 -17.10
CA PHE A 27 -5.30 1.52 -17.25
C PHE A 27 -6.45 1.75 -16.26
N LEU A 28 -6.18 2.28 -15.05
CA LEU A 28 -7.24 2.65 -14.09
C LEU A 28 -8.02 3.85 -14.59
N ASN A 29 -7.33 4.89 -15.06
CA ASN A 29 -7.98 6.08 -15.61
C ASN A 29 -8.88 5.72 -16.81
N ALA A 30 -8.42 4.83 -17.67
CA ALA A 30 -9.20 4.35 -18.81
C ALA A 30 -10.47 3.57 -18.38
N SER A 31 -10.39 2.79 -17.28
CA SER A 31 -11.50 1.93 -16.81
C SER A 31 -12.49 2.67 -15.91
N ILE A 32 -12.01 3.49 -14.96
CA ILE A 32 -12.81 4.08 -13.88
C ILE A 32 -12.58 5.58 -13.68
N GLY A 33 -11.95 6.30 -14.61
CA GLY A 33 -11.67 7.74 -14.45
C GLY A 33 -12.91 8.59 -14.18
N ALA A 34 -14.02 8.33 -14.89
CA ALA A 34 -15.29 9.02 -14.67
C ALA A 34 -15.90 8.69 -13.27
N ASP A 35 -15.79 7.44 -12.81
CA ASP A 35 -16.25 7.03 -11.49
C ASP A 35 -15.37 7.66 -10.39
N MET A 36 -14.05 7.75 -10.59
CA MET A 36 -13.14 8.43 -9.65
C MET A 36 -13.45 9.92 -9.51
N ALA A 37 -13.80 10.61 -10.59
CA ALA A 37 -14.25 12.01 -10.51
C ALA A 37 -15.52 12.17 -9.65
N ARG A 38 -16.42 11.19 -9.68
CA ARG A 38 -17.62 11.15 -8.81
C ARG A 38 -17.22 10.88 -7.36
N VAL A 39 -16.27 10.00 -7.09
CA VAL A 39 -15.72 9.77 -5.75
C VAL A 39 -15.13 11.06 -5.18
N ASP A 40 -14.32 11.80 -5.96
CA ASP A 40 -13.77 13.08 -5.53
C ASP A 40 -14.86 14.11 -5.23
N ALA A 41 -15.95 14.14 -6.00
CA ALA A 41 -17.09 15.00 -5.72
C ALA A 41 -17.82 14.59 -4.42
N VAL A 42 -17.93 13.29 -4.11
CA VAL A 42 -18.47 12.80 -2.83
C VAL A 42 -17.56 13.19 -1.68
N LEU A 43 -16.25 12.96 -1.79
CA LEU A 43 -15.27 13.34 -0.78
C LEU A 43 -15.36 14.84 -0.46
N ARG A 44 -15.30 15.71 -1.46
CA ARG A 44 -15.38 17.18 -1.25
C ARG A 44 -16.65 17.60 -0.54
N ARG A 45 -17.81 17.04 -0.90
CA ARG A 45 -19.09 17.34 -0.24
C ARG A 45 -19.10 16.85 1.21
N SER A 46 -18.54 15.67 1.48
CA SER A 46 -18.53 15.08 2.81
C SER A 46 -17.55 15.76 3.78
N LEU A 47 -16.59 16.51 3.27
CA LEU A 47 -15.60 17.26 4.05
C LEU A 47 -16.05 18.70 4.38
N THR A 48 -17.26 19.09 3.96
CA THR A 48 -17.82 20.40 4.37
C THR A 48 -18.08 20.45 5.86
N SER A 49 -17.64 21.54 6.52
CA SER A 49 -17.83 21.80 7.94
C SER A 49 -17.90 23.30 8.16
N GLU A 50 -18.65 23.75 9.16
CA GLU A 50 -18.63 25.16 9.60
C GLU A 50 -17.32 25.50 10.32
N VAL A 51 -16.61 24.50 10.85
CA VAL A 51 -15.31 24.66 11.51
C VAL A 51 -14.23 24.88 10.46
N VAL A 52 -13.68 26.09 10.40
CA VAL A 52 -12.71 26.52 9.37
C VAL A 52 -11.46 25.62 9.32
N LEU A 53 -10.94 25.20 10.48
CA LEU A 53 -9.74 24.37 10.56
C LEU A 53 -9.95 23.01 9.92
N ILE A 54 -11.12 22.38 10.12
CA ILE A 54 -11.47 21.10 9.48
C ILE A 54 -11.42 21.23 7.96
N ARG A 55 -12.06 22.28 7.39
CA ARG A 55 -12.06 22.50 5.94
C ARG A 55 -10.64 22.67 5.39
N ARG A 56 -9.83 23.51 6.04
CA ARG A 56 -8.45 23.79 5.60
C ARG A 56 -7.58 22.54 5.57
N ILE A 57 -7.64 21.71 6.62
CA ILE A 57 -6.85 20.49 6.71
C ILE A 57 -7.40 19.44 5.74
N ALA A 58 -8.72 19.28 5.63
CA ALA A 58 -9.35 18.36 4.68
C ALA A 58 -8.99 18.71 3.22
N GLU A 59 -9.04 19.99 2.84
CA GLU A 59 -8.61 20.46 1.52
C GLU A 59 -7.11 20.20 1.28
N TYR A 60 -6.29 20.45 2.30
CA TYR A 60 -4.84 20.20 2.24
C TYR A 60 -4.54 18.75 1.92
N ILE A 61 -5.22 17.80 2.58
CA ILE A 61 -4.97 16.36 2.46
C ILE A 61 -5.56 15.80 1.16
N VAL A 62 -6.81 16.13 0.84
CA VAL A 62 -7.44 15.69 -0.41
C VAL A 62 -6.67 16.22 -1.63
N GLY A 63 -6.12 17.43 -1.53
CA GLY A 63 -5.27 18.04 -2.56
C GLY A 63 -3.85 17.47 -2.64
N SER A 64 -3.41 16.62 -1.70
CA SER A 64 -2.06 16.03 -1.71
C SER A 64 -1.90 14.88 -2.71
N GLY A 65 -2.96 14.49 -3.40
CA GLY A 65 -2.93 13.42 -4.40
C GLY A 65 -2.83 12.01 -3.78
N GLY A 66 -2.39 11.06 -4.57
CA GLY A 66 -2.19 9.66 -4.19
C GLY A 66 -2.67 8.72 -5.28
N LYS A 67 -2.25 7.46 -5.21
CA LYS A 67 -2.58 6.43 -6.20
C LYS A 67 -4.07 6.02 -6.19
N ARG A 68 -4.82 6.39 -5.13
CA ARG A 68 -6.26 6.10 -4.99
C ARG A 68 -6.64 4.63 -5.24
N LEU A 69 -5.78 3.69 -4.84
CA LEU A 69 -5.97 2.27 -5.12
C LEU A 69 -7.16 1.66 -4.36
N ARG A 70 -7.36 2.06 -3.11
CA ARG A 70 -8.46 1.53 -2.29
C ARG A 70 -9.83 1.93 -2.82
N PRO A 71 -10.12 3.20 -3.14
CA PRO A 71 -11.36 3.56 -3.83
C PRO A 71 -11.49 2.93 -5.22
N ALA A 72 -10.40 2.81 -5.99
CA ALA A 72 -10.41 2.10 -7.27
C ALA A 72 -10.84 0.64 -7.12
N LEU A 73 -10.39 -0.01 -6.05
CA LEU A 73 -10.75 -1.39 -5.74
C LEU A 73 -12.24 -1.56 -5.45
N VAL A 74 -12.84 -0.67 -4.63
CA VAL A 74 -14.30 -0.67 -4.42
C VAL A 74 -15.05 -0.55 -5.74
N LEU A 75 -14.64 0.41 -6.59
CA LEU A 75 -15.30 0.66 -7.87
C LEU A 75 -15.22 -0.53 -8.81
N LEU A 76 -14.04 -1.10 -8.99
CA LEU A 76 -13.82 -2.23 -9.91
C LEU A 76 -14.54 -3.48 -9.43
N ALA A 77 -14.47 -3.79 -8.13
CA ALA A 77 -15.14 -4.93 -7.55
C ALA A 77 -16.68 -4.80 -7.66
N ALA A 78 -17.23 -3.61 -7.38
CA ALA A 78 -18.66 -3.35 -7.51
C ALA A 78 -19.12 -3.49 -8.97
N LYS A 79 -18.36 -2.96 -9.93
CA LYS A 79 -18.69 -3.11 -11.37
C LYS A 79 -18.60 -4.57 -11.82
N ALA A 80 -17.58 -5.31 -11.38
CA ALA A 80 -17.44 -6.72 -11.69
C ALA A 80 -18.57 -7.59 -11.11
N CYS A 81 -19.18 -7.16 -9.99
CA CYS A 81 -20.31 -7.84 -9.33
C CYS A 81 -21.69 -7.27 -9.71
N GLY A 82 -21.75 -6.27 -10.60
CA GLY A 82 -23.02 -5.76 -11.11
C GLY A 82 -23.78 -4.90 -10.11
N ASP A 83 -23.15 -3.88 -9.49
CA ASP A 83 -23.78 -2.95 -8.53
C ASP A 83 -25.01 -2.22 -9.14
N PRO A 84 -26.24 -2.54 -8.69
CA PRO A 84 -27.47 -1.95 -9.24
C PRO A 84 -27.84 -0.61 -8.57
N GLU A 85 -27.37 -0.33 -7.37
CA GLU A 85 -27.88 0.76 -6.54
C GLU A 85 -26.99 2.01 -6.47
N GLY A 86 -25.80 1.95 -7.06
CA GLY A 86 -24.94 3.14 -7.18
C GLY A 86 -24.26 3.62 -5.89
N HIS A 87 -24.22 2.83 -4.81
CA HIS A 87 -23.51 3.18 -3.57
C HIS A 87 -21.98 3.11 -3.69
N ARG A 88 -21.44 2.57 -4.78
CA ARG A 88 -20.00 2.39 -4.97
C ARG A 88 -19.18 3.65 -4.80
N HIS A 89 -19.66 4.81 -5.27
CA HIS A 89 -18.95 6.08 -5.12
C HIS A 89 -18.91 6.54 -3.66
N THR A 90 -20.01 6.35 -2.92
CA THR A 90 -20.08 6.65 -1.49
C THR A 90 -19.11 5.77 -0.70
N LEU A 91 -19.13 4.44 -0.94
CA LEU A 91 -18.26 3.52 -0.22
C LEU A 91 -16.79 3.64 -0.62
N ALA A 92 -16.49 3.94 -1.88
CA ALA A 92 -15.14 4.29 -2.30
C ALA A 92 -14.61 5.54 -1.57
N ALA A 93 -15.47 6.55 -1.40
CA ALA A 93 -15.14 7.74 -0.61
C ALA A 93 -14.95 7.41 0.88
N VAL A 94 -15.80 6.56 1.46
CA VAL A 94 -15.68 6.09 2.86
C VAL A 94 -14.33 5.41 3.10
N VAL A 95 -13.96 4.47 2.25
CA VAL A 95 -12.68 3.75 2.36
C VAL A 95 -11.48 4.71 2.27
N GLU A 96 -11.55 5.70 1.37
CA GLU A 96 -10.50 6.72 1.26
C GLU A 96 -10.47 7.66 2.46
N MET A 97 -11.61 7.98 3.07
CA MET A 97 -11.66 8.79 4.30
C MET A 97 -11.06 8.03 5.48
N ILE A 98 -11.38 6.74 5.64
CA ILE A 98 -10.77 5.89 6.66
C ILE A 98 -9.24 5.85 6.47
N HIS A 99 -8.78 5.57 5.25
CA HIS A 99 -7.35 5.58 4.94
C HIS A 99 -6.69 6.94 5.23
N THR A 100 -7.35 8.04 4.88
CA THR A 100 -6.82 9.38 5.14
C THR A 100 -6.74 9.66 6.64
N ALA A 101 -7.73 9.21 7.42
CA ALA A 101 -7.72 9.34 8.87
C ALA A 101 -6.55 8.55 9.51
N THR A 102 -6.31 7.30 9.05
CA THR A 102 -5.15 6.54 9.54
C THR A 102 -3.84 7.25 9.22
N LEU A 103 -3.66 7.78 7.99
CA LEU A 103 -2.46 8.55 7.64
C LEU A 103 -2.23 9.78 8.53
N LEU A 104 -3.32 10.48 8.93
CA LEU A 104 -3.22 11.63 9.84
C LEU A 104 -2.76 11.24 11.24
N HIS A 105 -3.20 10.09 11.72
CA HIS A 105 -2.80 9.56 13.02
C HIS A 105 -1.37 9.00 12.95
N ASP A 106 -1.04 8.24 11.92
CA ASP A 106 0.29 7.65 11.69
C ASP A 106 1.38 8.74 11.61
N ASP A 107 1.13 9.82 10.84
CA ASP A 107 2.06 10.93 10.72
C ASP A 107 2.41 11.56 12.10
N VAL A 108 1.48 11.50 13.08
CA VAL A 108 1.74 11.97 14.45
C VAL A 108 2.50 10.93 15.26
N VAL A 109 2.16 9.64 15.15
CA VAL A 109 2.81 8.54 15.88
C VAL A 109 4.25 8.34 15.40
N ASP A 110 4.46 8.39 14.08
CA ASP A 110 5.76 8.22 13.42
C ASP A 110 6.60 9.51 13.41
N GLU A 111 6.07 10.63 13.97
CA GLU A 111 6.69 11.97 13.95
C GLU A 111 7.11 12.41 12.53
N SER A 112 6.40 11.95 11.52
CA SER A 112 6.69 12.19 10.12
C SER A 112 6.54 13.67 9.77
N THR A 113 7.50 14.24 9.04
CA THR A 113 7.49 15.67 8.63
C THR A 113 7.15 15.88 7.17
N GLN A 114 7.29 14.85 6.33
CA GLN A 114 7.05 14.91 4.89
C GLN A 114 6.28 13.69 4.40
N ARG A 115 5.36 13.93 3.45
CA ARG A 115 4.62 12.88 2.73
C ARG A 115 4.31 13.37 1.31
N ARG A 116 4.65 12.56 0.31
CA ARG A 116 4.43 12.88 -1.12
C ARG A 116 5.06 14.23 -1.54
N GLY A 117 6.26 14.53 -1.03
CA GLY A 117 6.98 15.77 -1.33
C GLY A 117 6.39 17.04 -0.70
N ARG A 118 5.45 16.91 0.26
CA ARG A 118 4.83 18.03 0.98
C ARG A 118 4.95 17.79 2.48
N ALA A 119 4.88 18.88 3.26
CA ALA A 119 4.80 18.77 4.71
C ALA A 119 3.59 17.92 5.12
N THR A 120 3.71 17.12 6.19
CA THR A 120 2.58 16.40 6.77
C THR A 120 1.59 17.35 7.46
N ALA A 121 0.39 16.90 7.76
CA ALA A 121 -0.61 17.74 8.41
C ALA A 121 -0.17 18.13 9.84
N ASN A 122 0.45 17.21 10.60
CA ASN A 122 1.00 17.50 11.92
C ASN A 122 2.13 18.53 11.85
N ALA A 123 3.02 18.48 10.86
CA ALA A 123 4.07 19.47 10.67
C ALA A 123 3.51 20.87 10.27
N ALA A 124 2.42 20.90 9.46
CA ALA A 124 1.84 22.15 8.98
C ALA A 124 0.84 22.79 9.95
N PHE A 125 0.10 22.00 10.73
CA PHE A 125 -1.03 22.45 11.57
C PHE A 125 -0.93 22.03 13.04
N GLY A 126 0.08 21.21 13.38
CA GLY A 126 0.31 20.67 14.73
C GLY A 126 -0.40 19.34 14.98
N ASN A 127 0.16 18.55 15.92
CA ASN A 127 -0.30 17.19 16.24
C ASN A 127 -1.78 17.16 16.65
N ALA A 128 -2.22 18.05 17.54
CA ALA A 128 -3.60 18.09 18.00
C ALA A 128 -4.60 18.31 16.85
N ALA A 129 -4.28 19.17 15.89
CA ALA A 129 -5.12 19.41 14.73
C ALA A 129 -5.19 18.19 13.80
N SER A 130 -4.04 17.49 13.59
CA SER A 130 -3.99 16.26 12.80
C SER A 130 -4.87 15.17 13.39
N VAL A 131 -4.72 14.90 14.69
CA VAL A 131 -5.51 13.89 15.41
C VAL A 131 -7.01 14.20 15.34
N LEU A 132 -7.41 15.41 15.72
CA LEU A 132 -8.84 15.78 15.75
C LEU A 132 -9.50 15.78 14.37
N VAL A 133 -8.77 16.11 13.31
CA VAL A 133 -9.30 16.01 11.94
C VAL A 133 -9.36 14.56 11.49
N GLY A 134 -8.42 13.71 11.87
CA GLY A 134 -8.50 12.26 11.70
C GLY A 134 -9.79 11.70 12.32
N ASP A 135 -10.09 12.05 13.57
CA ASP A 135 -11.33 11.66 14.27
C ASP A 135 -12.58 12.16 13.54
N PHE A 136 -12.55 13.40 13.03
CA PHE A 136 -13.64 13.92 12.21
C PHE A 136 -13.86 13.10 10.95
N LEU A 137 -12.80 12.72 10.24
CA LEU A 137 -12.89 11.88 9.04
C LEU A 137 -13.47 10.50 9.36
N TYR A 138 -13.01 9.87 10.44
CA TYR A 138 -13.58 8.61 10.93
C TYR A 138 -15.07 8.74 11.22
N SER A 139 -15.45 9.72 12.02
CA SER A 139 -16.86 9.96 12.39
C SER A 139 -17.73 10.21 11.15
N ARG A 140 -17.24 10.97 10.18
CA ARG A 140 -17.92 11.25 8.92
C ARG A 140 -18.05 10.00 8.07
N ALA A 141 -17.02 9.17 7.99
CA ALA A 141 -17.05 7.88 7.31
C ALA A 141 -18.15 6.97 7.89
N PHE A 142 -18.26 6.87 9.22
CA PHE A 142 -19.33 6.12 9.88
C PHE A 142 -20.73 6.66 9.55
N GLN A 143 -20.93 7.98 9.54
CA GLN A 143 -22.21 8.57 9.11
C GLN A 143 -22.56 8.18 7.67
N MET A 144 -21.58 8.19 6.77
CA MET A 144 -21.78 7.80 5.37
C MET A 144 -22.07 6.29 5.22
N MET A 145 -21.41 5.43 6.00
CA MET A 145 -21.74 3.99 6.05
C MET A 145 -23.19 3.74 6.45
N VAL A 146 -23.64 4.40 7.54
CA VAL A 146 -25.02 4.30 8.03
C VAL A 146 -26.00 4.75 6.96
N SER A 147 -25.70 5.81 6.20
CA SER A 147 -26.59 6.33 5.15
C SER A 147 -26.83 5.35 4.00
N THR A 148 -26.02 4.29 3.85
CA THR A 148 -26.26 3.23 2.86
C THR A 148 -27.43 2.31 3.24
N GLY A 149 -27.84 2.29 4.52
CA GLY A 149 -28.87 1.40 5.04
C GLY A 149 -28.50 -0.08 5.04
N ARG A 150 -27.25 -0.43 4.75
CA ARG A 150 -26.78 -1.82 4.64
C ARG A 150 -25.96 -2.23 5.86
N MET A 151 -26.51 -3.09 6.71
CA MET A 151 -25.80 -3.56 7.91
C MET A 151 -24.49 -4.28 7.57
N ARG A 152 -24.45 -5.05 6.47
CA ARG A 152 -23.25 -5.76 6.04
C ARG A 152 -22.06 -4.82 5.77
N VAL A 153 -22.33 -3.62 5.25
CA VAL A 153 -21.30 -2.58 5.05
C VAL A 153 -20.70 -2.14 6.40
N LEU A 154 -21.55 -1.93 7.40
CA LEU A 154 -21.11 -1.57 8.75
C LEU A 154 -20.29 -2.69 9.40
N GLU A 155 -20.72 -3.94 9.29
CA GLU A 155 -20.00 -5.11 9.81
C GLU A 155 -18.58 -5.19 9.22
N ILE A 156 -18.45 -5.11 7.88
CA ILE A 156 -17.16 -5.20 7.20
C ILE A 156 -16.22 -4.06 7.62
N LEU A 157 -16.71 -2.84 7.64
CA LEU A 157 -15.85 -1.68 7.89
C LEU A 157 -15.55 -1.47 9.38
N SER A 158 -16.47 -1.80 10.29
CA SER A 158 -16.18 -1.77 11.73
C SER A 158 -15.15 -2.84 12.12
N ASP A 159 -15.27 -4.06 11.58
CA ASP A 159 -14.25 -5.09 11.74
C ASP A 159 -12.90 -4.63 11.17
N ALA A 160 -12.91 -4.10 9.95
CA ALA A 160 -11.67 -3.64 9.33
C ALA A 160 -10.98 -2.53 10.13
N THR A 161 -11.73 -1.54 10.62
CA THR A 161 -11.15 -0.44 11.40
C THR A 161 -10.60 -0.91 12.75
N ASN A 162 -11.27 -1.86 13.40
CA ASN A 162 -10.75 -2.47 14.64
C ASN A 162 -9.44 -3.22 14.38
N VAL A 163 -9.41 -4.09 13.37
CA VAL A 163 -8.21 -4.88 13.03
C VAL A 163 -7.04 -3.97 12.61
N ILE A 164 -7.31 -2.85 11.91
CA ILE A 164 -6.28 -1.87 11.55
C ILE A 164 -5.69 -1.23 12.80
N ALA A 165 -6.54 -0.80 13.74
CA ALA A 165 -6.07 -0.21 15.00
C ALA A 165 -5.22 -1.20 15.82
N GLU A 166 -5.61 -2.48 15.87
CA GLU A 166 -4.79 -3.54 16.47
C GLU A 166 -3.45 -3.70 15.74
N GLY A 167 -3.44 -3.61 14.40
CA GLY A 167 -2.24 -3.69 13.57
C GLY A 167 -1.26 -2.55 13.82
N GLU A 168 -1.76 -1.32 14.04
CA GLU A 168 -0.94 -0.17 14.42
C GLU A 168 -0.26 -0.37 15.77
N VAL A 169 -1.03 -0.82 16.78
CA VAL A 169 -0.48 -1.11 18.10
C VAL A 169 0.54 -2.25 18.02
N LEU A 170 0.26 -3.29 17.22
CA LEU A 170 1.18 -4.41 17.03
C LEU A 170 2.51 -3.95 16.40
N GLN A 171 2.45 -3.09 15.38
CA GLN A 171 3.65 -2.50 14.77
C GLN A 171 4.46 -1.68 15.78
N LEU A 172 3.78 -0.86 16.58
CA LEU A 172 4.43 -0.07 17.63
C LEU A 172 5.14 -0.96 18.67
N MET A 173 4.54 -2.10 19.05
CA MET A 173 5.15 -3.05 19.97
C MET A 173 6.40 -3.73 19.40
N HIS A 174 6.51 -3.86 18.07
CA HIS A 174 7.65 -4.47 17.39
C HIS A 174 8.67 -3.44 16.88
N ALA A 175 8.47 -2.16 17.13
CA ALA A 175 9.45 -1.14 16.78
C ALA A 175 10.77 -1.38 17.54
N GLY A 176 11.88 -1.47 16.84
CA GLY A 176 13.19 -1.76 17.42
C GLY A 176 13.43 -3.22 17.80
N ASP A 177 12.50 -4.14 17.54
CA ASP A 177 12.64 -5.57 17.88
C ASP A 177 13.31 -6.35 16.74
N ALA A 178 14.64 -6.48 16.78
CA ALA A 178 15.41 -7.24 15.80
C ALA A 178 15.16 -8.77 15.85
N THR A 179 14.26 -9.26 16.71
CA THR A 179 13.88 -10.70 16.81
C THR A 179 12.60 -11.02 16.07
N LEU A 180 11.89 -10.01 15.54
CA LEU A 180 10.66 -10.22 14.77
C LEU A 180 10.96 -11.11 13.55
N ASP A 181 10.20 -12.18 13.39
CA ASP A 181 10.30 -13.09 12.26
C ASP A 181 9.36 -12.73 11.10
N GLU A 182 9.42 -13.50 10.01
CA GLU A 182 8.60 -13.26 8.82
C GLU A 182 7.11 -13.44 9.10
N ASP A 183 6.72 -14.39 9.96
CA ASP A 183 5.30 -14.63 10.27
C ASP A 183 4.72 -13.45 11.06
N GLY A 184 5.45 -12.93 12.04
CA GLY A 184 5.08 -11.74 12.79
C GLY A 184 4.99 -10.50 11.89
N TYR A 185 5.94 -10.30 10.98
CA TYR A 185 5.87 -9.24 9.99
C TYR A 185 4.62 -9.35 9.09
N VAL A 186 4.33 -10.56 8.59
CA VAL A 186 3.14 -10.80 7.74
C VAL A 186 1.86 -10.50 8.51
N GLU A 187 1.80 -10.83 9.81
CA GLU A 187 0.65 -10.49 10.65
C GLU A 187 0.47 -8.98 10.75
N VAL A 188 1.54 -8.22 11.00
CA VAL A 188 1.50 -6.74 11.06
C VAL A 188 0.96 -6.16 9.75
N ILE A 189 1.56 -6.50 8.60
CA ILE A 189 1.15 -5.90 7.32
C ILE A 189 -0.26 -6.29 6.89
N ARG A 190 -0.71 -7.51 7.24
CA ARG A 190 -2.08 -7.96 6.99
C ARG A 190 -3.09 -7.16 7.78
N ARG A 191 -2.83 -6.91 9.07
CA ARG A 191 -3.71 -6.13 9.93
C ARG A 191 -3.69 -4.65 9.57
N LYS A 192 -2.51 -4.03 9.56
CA LYS A 192 -2.35 -2.58 9.35
C LYS A 192 -2.74 -2.14 7.94
N THR A 193 -2.26 -2.83 6.92
CA THR A 193 -2.35 -2.38 5.52
C THR A 193 -3.34 -3.18 4.69
N ALA A 194 -3.20 -4.51 4.64
CA ALA A 194 -3.97 -5.34 3.72
C ALA A 194 -5.45 -5.44 4.11
N LYS A 195 -5.79 -5.30 5.39
CA LYS A 195 -7.17 -5.36 5.87
C LYS A 195 -8.10 -4.34 5.21
N LEU A 196 -7.62 -3.12 4.96
CA LEU A 196 -8.45 -2.12 4.26
C LEU A 196 -8.59 -2.41 2.76
N PHE A 197 -7.60 -3.06 2.13
CA PHE A 197 -7.75 -3.58 0.76
C PHE A 197 -8.75 -4.73 0.69
N GLU A 198 -8.69 -5.67 1.65
CA GLU A 198 -9.69 -6.73 1.82
C GLU A 198 -11.10 -6.15 1.93
N ALA A 199 -11.30 -5.23 2.87
CA ALA A 199 -12.60 -4.58 3.09
C ALA A 199 -13.09 -3.85 1.83
N ALA A 200 -12.21 -3.11 1.14
CA ALA A 200 -12.55 -2.40 -0.10
C ALA A 200 -13.05 -3.34 -1.21
N ALA A 201 -12.36 -4.47 -1.42
CA ALA A 201 -12.77 -5.46 -2.42
C ALA A 201 -14.09 -6.16 -2.01
N ARG A 202 -14.22 -6.53 -0.74
CA ARG A 202 -15.41 -7.17 -0.17
C ARG A 202 -16.64 -6.27 -0.27
N LEU A 203 -16.50 -4.96 0.00
CA LEU A 203 -17.58 -3.98 -0.17
C LEU A 203 -18.11 -3.96 -1.61
N GLY A 204 -17.22 -4.06 -2.61
CA GLY A 204 -17.64 -4.15 -3.99
C GLY A 204 -18.54 -5.36 -4.26
N ALA A 205 -18.21 -6.53 -3.70
CA ALA A 205 -19.04 -7.72 -3.82
C ALA A 205 -20.43 -7.56 -3.15
N VAL A 206 -20.44 -6.97 -1.96
CA VAL A 206 -21.69 -6.76 -1.17
C VAL A 206 -22.64 -5.78 -1.83
N LEU A 207 -22.17 -4.90 -2.68
CA LEU A 207 -23.01 -3.96 -3.44
C LEU A 207 -23.76 -4.62 -4.59
N GLY A 208 -23.24 -5.71 -5.14
CA GLY A 208 -23.92 -6.51 -6.17
C GLY A 208 -24.99 -7.45 -5.61
N GLU A 209 -25.33 -8.44 -6.40
CA GLU A 209 -26.18 -9.54 -5.92
C GLU A 209 -25.43 -10.36 -4.86
N PRO A 210 -26.10 -10.74 -3.76
CA PRO A 210 -25.49 -11.51 -2.69
C PRO A 210 -24.92 -12.84 -3.21
N ASP A 211 -23.60 -12.98 -3.16
CA ASP A 211 -22.88 -14.19 -3.53
C ASP A 211 -21.68 -14.39 -2.57
N PRO A 212 -21.84 -15.27 -1.56
CA PRO A 212 -20.77 -15.52 -0.58
C PRO A 212 -19.46 -16.01 -1.20
N VAL A 213 -19.51 -16.71 -2.33
CA VAL A 213 -18.32 -17.22 -3.01
C VAL A 213 -17.54 -16.05 -3.62
N ARG A 214 -18.23 -15.11 -4.26
CA ARG A 214 -17.59 -13.90 -4.81
C ARG A 214 -17.10 -12.95 -3.71
N GLU A 215 -17.89 -12.79 -2.64
CA GLU A 215 -17.49 -11.97 -1.49
C GLU A 215 -16.17 -12.49 -0.90
N GLU A 216 -16.06 -13.80 -0.65
CA GLU A 216 -14.86 -14.41 -0.10
C GLU A 216 -13.67 -14.37 -1.08
N ALA A 217 -13.92 -14.58 -2.36
CA ALA A 217 -12.88 -14.48 -3.39
C ALA A 217 -12.30 -13.06 -3.47
N LEU A 218 -13.16 -12.03 -3.44
CA LEU A 218 -12.73 -10.64 -3.43
C LEU A 218 -12.06 -10.24 -2.12
N ALA A 219 -12.48 -10.79 -0.99
CA ALA A 219 -11.78 -10.62 0.29
C ALA A 219 -10.35 -11.15 0.21
N ARG A 220 -10.16 -12.39 -0.28
CA ARG A 220 -8.82 -12.98 -0.50
C ARG A 220 -8.00 -12.17 -1.50
N TYR A 221 -8.62 -11.75 -2.60
CA TYR A 221 -7.96 -10.88 -3.58
C TYR A 221 -7.42 -9.60 -2.92
N GLY A 222 -8.27 -8.89 -2.17
CA GLY A 222 -7.89 -7.65 -1.49
C GLY A 222 -6.78 -7.85 -0.46
N MET A 223 -6.85 -8.92 0.36
CA MET A 223 -5.83 -9.26 1.34
C MET A 223 -4.47 -9.49 0.69
N HIS A 224 -4.40 -10.33 -0.33
CA HIS A 224 -3.15 -10.62 -1.04
C HIS A 224 -2.63 -9.41 -1.83
N LEU A 225 -3.51 -8.63 -2.46
CA LEU A 225 -3.14 -7.38 -3.14
C LEU A 225 -2.49 -6.38 -2.17
N GLY A 226 -3.09 -6.20 -1.00
CA GLY A 226 -2.59 -5.29 0.04
C GLY A 226 -1.26 -5.76 0.61
N SER A 227 -1.08 -7.08 0.80
CA SER A 227 0.19 -7.67 1.24
C SER A 227 1.29 -7.47 0.20
N ALA A 228 1.02 -7.75 -1.09
CA ALA A 228 1.97 -7.50 -2.18
C ALA A 228 2.37 -6.02 -2.25
N PHE A 229 1.37 -5.14 -2.12
CA PHE A 229 1.59 -3.68 -2.13
C PHE A 229 2.50 -3.25 -0.99
N GLN A 230 2.27 -3.71 0.24
CA GLN A 230 3.10 -3.33 1.39
C GLN A 230 4.53 -3.85 1.27
N ILE A 231 4.71 -5.14 0.91
CA ILE A 231 6.05 -5.72 0.73
C ILE A 231 6.86 -4.92 -0.32
N MET A 232 6.21 -4.47 -1.41
CA MET A 232 6.88 -3.62 -2.40
C MET A 232 7.14 -2.20 -1.91
N ASP A 233 6.29 -1.61 -1.04
CA ASP A 233 6.59 -0.35 -0.37
C ASP A 233 7.88 -0.46 0.45
N ASP A 234 8.01 -1.53 1.24
CA ASP A 234 9.18 -1.78 2.07
C ASP A 234 10.46 -1.98 1.23
N VAL A 235 10.37 -2.64 0.06
CA VAL A 235 11.49 -2.75 -0.88
C VAL A 235 11.86 -1.39 -1.47
N LEU A 236 10.86 -0.58 -1.83
CA LEU A 236 11.08 0.73 -2.44
C LEU A 236 11.69 1.74 -1.46
N ASP A 237 11.45 1.61 -0.16
CA ASP A 237 12.12 2.42 0.87
C ASP A 237 13.64 2.29 0.83
N TYR A 238 14.18 1.13 0.38
CA TYR A 238 15.63 0.91 0.20
C TYR A 238 16.12 1.13 -1.24
N THR A 239 15.27 1.08 -2.27
CA THR A 239 15.72 1.00 -3.67
C THR A 239 15.14 2.07 -4.59
N GLY A 240 14.19 2.83 -4.13
CA GLY A 240 13.49 3.83 -4.92
C GLY A 240 14.32 5.09 -5.20
N ASP A 241 13.76 5.97 -6.00
CA ASP A 241 14.25 7.34 -6.17
C ASP A 241 13.50 8.28 -5.23
N ALA A 242 14.21 8.98 -4.35
CA ALA A 242 13.60 9.89 -3.37
C ALA A 242 12.73 10.98 -4.04
N GLY A 243 13.12 11.41 -5.25
CA GLY A 243 12.36 12.40 -6.03
C GLY A 243 11.03 11.85 -6.59
N GLU A 244 10.95 10.55 -6.89
CA GLU A 244 9.75 9.91 -7.42
C GLU A 244 8.82 9.41 -6.29
N ILE A 245 9.39 8.95 -5.17
CA ILE A 245 8.61 8.42 -4.03
C ILE A 245 8.01 9.54 -3.18
N GLY A 246 8.66 10.71 -3.12
CA GLY A 246 8.21 11.85 -2.32
C GLY A 246 8.32 11.65 -0.80
N LYS A 247 9.18 10.71 -0.36
CA LYS A 247 9.63 10.45 1.01
C LYS A 247 11.16 10.38 1.03
N ASN A 248 11.76 10.48 2.20
CA ASN A 248 13.17 10.15 2.34
C ASN A 248 13.36 8.62 2.19
N LEU A 249 14.47 8.20 1.62
CA LEU A 249 14.83 6.78 1.63
C LEU A 249 15.31 6.39 3.03
N GLY A 250 14.85 5.20 3.50
CA GLY A 250 15.23 4.68 4.81
C GLY A 250 14.40 5.22 5.97
N ASP A 251 13.24 5.83 5.70
CA ASP A 251 12.31 6.25 6.75
C ASP A 251 11.90 5.05 7.63
N ASP A 252 11.63 3.86 7.04
CA ASP A 252 11.31 2.65 7.81
C ASP A 252 12.46 2.22 8.75
N LEU A 253 13.71 2.34 8.30
CA LEU A 253 14.87 2.07 9.14
C LEU A 253 14.99 3.10 10.26
N ALA A 254 14.79 4.38 9.96
CA ALA A 254 14.85 5.47 10.94
C ALA A 254 13.76 5.34 12.02
N GLU A 255 12.62 4.81 11.68
CA GLU A 255 11.51 4.53 12.60
C GLU A 255 11.67 3.18 13.34
N GLY A 256 12.75 2.44 13.08
CA GLY A 256 13.01 1.13 13.70
C GLY A 256 12.04 0.04 13.25
N LYS A 257 11.40 0.19 12.08
CA LYS A 257 10.47 -0.79 11.53
C LYS A 257 11.19 -2.01 10.99
N MET A 258 10.85 -3.19 11.51
CA MET A 258 11.36 -4.47 11.02
C MET A 258 10.62 -4.89 9.76
N THR A 259 11.20 -4.53 8.60
CA THR A 259 10.63 -4.88 7.29
C THR A 259 11.20 -6.20 6.75
N LEU A 260 10.49 -6.81 5.79
CA LEU A 260 10.87 -8.11 5.24
C LEU A 260 12.32 -8.19 4.73
N PRO A 261 12.88 -7.16 4.03
CA PRO A 261 14.29 -7.16 3.65
C PRO A 261 15.23 -7.31 4.84
N LEU A 262 14.98 -6.61 5.94
CA LEU A 262 15.82 -6.67 7.16
C LEU A 262 15.72 -8.04 7.81
N ILE A 263 14.51 -8.58 7.98
CA ILE A 263 14.26 -9.92 8.54
C ILE A 263 15.00 -10.99 7.74
N ARG A 264 14.90 -10.92 6.40
CA ARG A 264 15.60 -11.87 5.54
C ARG A 264 17.12 -11.76 5.67
N ALA A 265 17.66 -10.54 5.67
CA ALA A 265 19.10 -10.33 5.82
C ALA A 265 19.59 -10.85 7.18
N LEU A 266 18.88 -10.62 8.28
CA LEU A 266 19.22 -11.17 9.59
C LEU A 266 19.23 -12.71 9.62
N THR A 267 18.48 -13.36 8.74
CA THR A 267 18.45 -14.83 8.63
C THR A 267 19.63 -15.39 7.83
N VAL A 268 20.04 -14.73 6.72
CA VAL A 268 20.96 -15.32 5.73
C VAL A 268 22.31 -14.63 5.62
N ALA A 269 22.47 -13.39 6.11
CA ALA A 269 23.71 -12.64 5.97
C ALA A 269 24.84 -13.16 6.91
N GLY A 270 26.08 -12.76 6.63
CA GLY A 270 27.22 -13.01 7.51
C GLY A 270 27.13 -12.25 8.83
N GLU A 271 27.91 -12.67 9.84
CA GLU A 271 27.81 -12.13 11.20
C GLU A 271 28.04 -10.60 11.26
N ALA A 272 28.97 -10.08 10.49
CA ALA A 272 29.25 -8.64 10.45
C ALA A 272 28.02 -7.83 9.97
N ASP A 273 27.35 -8.30 8.92
CA ASP A 273 26.14 -7.64 8.39
C ASP A 273 24.94 -7.79 9.35
N ARG A 274 24.80 -8.96 10.00
CA ARG A 274 23.76 -9.16 11.02
C ARG A 274 23.94 -8.23 12.22
N THR A 275 25.18 -8.09 12.70
CA THR A 275 25.51 -7.18 13.81
C THR A 275 25.22 -5.73 13.42
N LEU A 276 25.60 -5.32 12.21
CA LEU A 276 25.31 -3.98 11.68
C LEU A 276 23.78 -3.71 11.65
N ILE A 277 23.00 -4.62 11.11
CA ILE A 277 21.54 -4.46 10.98
C ILE A 277 20.89 -4.40 12.37
N ARG A 278 21.25 -5.31 13.29
CA ARG A 278 20.73 -5.26 14.67
C ARG A 278 21.03 -3.93 15.34
N HIS A 279 22.28 -3.47 15.24
CA HIS A 279 22.68 -2.21 15.85
C HIS A 279 21.87 -1.03 15.28
N ALA A 280 21.63 -1.01 13.98
CA ALA A 280 20.83 0.02 13.33
C ALA A 280 19.38 0.01 13.83
N ILE A 281 18.74 -1.16 13.95
CA ILE A 281 17.36 -1.30 14.43
C ILE A 281 17.23 -0.97 15.91
N GLU A 282 18.05 -1.59 16.77
CA GLU A 282 17.99 -1.43 18.23
C GLU A 282 18.46 -0.03 18.68
N GLY A 283 19.29 0.63 17.86
CA GLY A 283 19.81 1.98 18.10
C GLY A 283 18.85 3.10 17.68
N GLY A 284 17.65 2.79 17.18
CA GLY A 284 16.65 3.76 16.74
C GLY A 284 17.00 4.43 15.42
N GLY A 285 17.58 3.67 14.48
CA GLY A 285 17.86 4.02 13.08
C GLY A 285 18.43 5.42 12.87
N ARG A 286 19.71 5.51 12.45
CA ARG A 286 20.31 6.78 12.07
C ARG A 286 20.38 6.87 10.54
N LEU A 287 20.22 8.04 9.97
CA LEU A 287 20.40 8.25 8.53
C LEU A 287 21.77 7.77 8.03
N ASP A 288 22.81 7.85 8.88
CA ASP A 288 24.16 7.36 8.57
C ASP A 288 24.22 5.83 8.45
N ASP A 289 23.30 5.09 9.05
CA ASP A 289 23.23 3.63 8.98
C ASP A 289 22.58 3.13 7.67
N PHE A 290 21.85 3.97 6.95
CA PHE A 290 21.10 3.59 5.76
C PHE A 290 22.00 2.98 4.67
N ALA A 291 23.07 3.67 4.26
CA ALA A 291 23.93 3.20 3.17
C ALA A 291 24.65 1.87 3.50
N PRO A 292 25.22 1.68 4.72
CA PRO A 292 25.77 0.38 5.12
C PRO A 292 24.73 -0.74 5.19
N VAL A 293 23.54 -0.47 5.74
CA VAL A 293 22.45 -1.46 5.82
C VAL A 293 21.97 -1.84 4.42
N ARG A 294 21.70 -0.87 3.54
CA ARG A 294 21.33 -1.14 2.15
C ARG A 294 22.36 -2.04 1.45
N ALA A 295 23.66 -1.75 1.59
CA ALA A 295 24.70 -2.59 1.01
C ALA A 295 24.69 -4.03 1.58
N ALA A 296 24.32 -4.22 2.85
CA ALA A 296 24.15 -5.54 3.45
C ALA A 296 22.91 -6.27 2.88
N LEU A 297 21.81 -5.55 2.65
CA LEU A 297 20.61 -6.09 1.99
C LEU A 297 20.91 -6.55 0.55
N ASP A 298 21.68 -5.76 -0.22
CA ASP A 298 22.09 -6.13 -1.57
C ASP A 298 22.99 -7.39 -1.56
N ARG A 299 24.01 -7.44 -0.69
CA ARG A 299 24.90 -8.61 -0.60
C ARG A 299 24.20 -9.89 -0.19
N SER A 300 23.21 -9.81 0.67
CA SER A 300 22.44 -10.97 1.15
C SER A 300 21.35 -11.45 0.18
N GLY A 301 21.05 -10.69 -0.88
CA GLY A 301 19.91 -10.96 -1.77
C GLY A 301 18.55 -10.78 -1.11
N ALA A 302 18.46 -10.07 0.01
CA ALA A 302 17.24 -9.89 0.79
C ALA A 302 16.18 -9.08 0.05
N LEU A 303 16.59 -8.09 -0.75
CA LEU A 303 15.68 -7.29 -1.58
C LEU A 303 15.01 -8.13 -2.68
N ASP A 304 15.77 -9.03 -3.33
CA ASP A 304 15.22 -9.91 -4.37
C ASP A 304 14.27 -10.95 -3.77
N TYR A 305 14.59 -11.45 -2.57
CA TYR A 305 13.67 -12.30 -1.81
C TYR A 305 12.35 -11.60 -1.54
N ALA A 306 12.38 -10.37 -1.05
CA ALA A 306 11.16 -9.59 -0.75
C ALA A 306 10.34 -9.31 -2.03
N ARG A 307 10.98 -8.98 -3.15
CA ARG A 307 10.31 -8.83 -4.44
C ARG A 307 9.60 -10.11 -4.87
N GLU A 308 10.26 -11.26 -4.74
CA GLU A 308 9.63 -12.54 -5.11
C GLU A 308 8.47 -12.91 -4.18
N ARG A 309 8.55 -12.57 -2.88
CA ARG A 309 7.41 -12.72 -1.95
C ARG A 309 6.24 -11.84 -2.37
N ALA A 310 6.48 -10.57 -2.76
CA ALA A 310 5.44 -9.67 -3.27
C ALA A 310 4.78 -10.25 -4.54
N ARG A 311 5.57 -10.79 -5.48
CA ARG A 311 5.03 -11.48 -6.66
C ARG A 311 4.23 -12.73 -6.31
N GLY A 312 4.63 -13.46 -5.27
CA GLY A 312 3.86 -14.58 -4.72
C GLY A 312 2.48 -14.15 -4.25
N GLU A 313 2.40 -13.10 -3.47
CA GLU A 313 1.13 -12.51 -3.03
C GLU A 313 0.29 -12.00 -4.21
N ALA A 314 0.89 -11.34 -5.19
CA ALA A 314 0.18 -10.88 -6.39
C ALA A 314 -0.40 -12.04 -7.22
N ARG A 315 0.29 -13.19 -7.32
CA ARG A 315 -0.24 -14.40 -7.96
C ARG A 315 -1.45 -14.96 -7.20
N LEU A 316 -1.39 -15.03 -5.86
CA LEU A 316 -2.52 -15.46 -5.03
C LEU A 316 -3.72 -14.53 -5.17
N ALA A 317 -3.48 -13.22 -5.29
CA ALA A 317 -4.54 -12.25 -5.61
C ALA A 317 -5.16 -12.56 -6.99
N ALA A 318 -4.35 -12.76 -8.02
CA ALA A 318 -4.82 -13.08 -9.37
C ALA A 318 -5.65 -14.38 -9.40
N ASP A 319 -5.21 -15.43 -8.71
CA ASP A 319 -5.90 -16.72 -8.63
C ASP A 319 -7.29 -16.58 -7.98
N ALA A 320 -7.43 -15.71 -6.98
CA ALA A 320 -8.71 -15.45 -6.32
C ALA A 320 -9.78 -14.88 -7.28
N LEU A 321 -9.37 -14.18 -8.34
CA LEU A 321 -10.30 -13.62 -9.34
C LEU A 321 -10.98 -14.67 -10.22
N SER A 322 -10.55 -15.94 -10.17
CA SER A 322 -11.17 -17.03 -10.94
C SER A 322 -12.67 -17.25 -10.61
N ALA A 323 -13.13 -16.80 -9.45
CA ALA A 323 -14.54 -16.84 -9.05
C ALA A 323 -15.39 -15.73 -9.68
N LEU A 324 -14.77 -14.73 -10.31
CA LEU A 324 -15.50 -13.63 -10.96
C LEU A 324 -15.87 -13.98 -12.41
N PRO A 325 -16.98 -13.45 -12.92
CA PRO A 325 -17.29 -13.56 -14.33
C PRO A 325 -16.22 -12.86 -15.17
N PRO A 326 -15.83 -13.42 -16.33
CA PRO A 326 -14.86 -12.76 -17.19
C PRO A 326 -15.45 -11.45 -17.74
N GLY A 327 -14.67 -10.36 -17.60
CA GLY A 327 -15.12 -9.03 -18.00
C GLY A 327 -13.99 -7.99 -18.00
N PRO A 328 -14.26 -6.77 -18.45
CA PRO A 328 -13.25 -5.71 -18.46
C PRO A 328 -12.76 -5.36 -17.04
N ASP A 329 -13.66 -5.30 -16.07
CA ASP A 329 -13.35 -4.92 -14.70
C ASP A 329 -12.51 -6.02 -14.00
N ALA A 330 -12.82 -7.30 -14.22
CA ALA A 330 -12.00 -8.41 -13.74
C ALA A 330 -10.58 -8.38 -14.35
N ARG A 331 -10.44 -8.02 -15.64
CA ARG A 331 -9.12 -7.83 -16.25
C ARG A 331 -8.36 -6.66 -15.64
N THR A 332 -9.04 -5.58 -15.32
CA THR A 332 -8.42 -4.40 -14.66
C THR A 332 -7.95 -4.77 -13.24
N LEU A 333 -8.73 -5.56 -12.49
CA LEU A 333 -8.30 -6.12 -11.19
C LEU A 333 -7.04 -6.99 -11.34
N LEU A 334 -6.97 -7.83 -12.37
CA LEU A 334 -5.79 -8.64 -12.65
C LEU A 334 -4.55 -7.77 -12.95
N GLN A 335 -4.70 -6.71 -13.75
CA GLN A 335 -3.62 -5.76 -14.01
C GLN A 335 -3.17 -5.04 -12.73
N LEU A 336 -4.11 -4.74 -11.82
CA LEU A 336 -3.78 -4.12 -10.53
C LEU A 336 -2.96 -5.05 -9.64
N ALA A 337 -3.24 -6.36 -9.64
CA ALA A 337 -2.43 -7.36 -8.93
C ALA A 337 -0.99 -7.39 -9.46
N THR A 338 -0.81 -7.42 -10.78
CA THR A 338 0.52 -7.36 -11.39
C THR A 338 1.24 -6.05 -11.05
N PHE A 339 0.54 -4.91 -11.17
CA PHE A 339 1.11 -3.60 -10.83
C PHE A 339 1.62 -3.54 -9.39
N SER A 340 0.90 -4.13 -8.42
CA SER A 340 1.27 -4.06 -7.01
C SER A 340 2.65 -4.65 -6.70
N ALA A 341 3.09 -5.66 -7.48
CA ALA A 341 4.35 -6.36 -7.29
C ALA A 341 5.49 -5.87 -8.19
N ASP A 342 5.19 -5.19 -9.30
CA ASP A 342 6.19 -4.80 -10.30
C ASP A 342 6.38 -3.27 -10.40
N ARG A 343 5.75 -2.49 -9.55
CA ARG A 343 5.89 -1.03 -9.52
C ARG A 343 7.28 -0.59 -9.06
N THR A 344 7.73 0.54 -9.57
CA THR A 344 9.04 1.14 -9.27
C THR A 344 8.92 2.40 -8.41
N HIS A 345 7.70 2.87 -8.15
CA HIS A 345 7.38 4.09 -7.37
C HIS A 345 5.98 4.02 -6.75
#